data_521c05b05a5e750a8321beabcb8b1338
#
_entry.id   521c05b05a5e750a8321beabcb8b1338
#
_cell.length_a   1.000
_cell.length_b   1.000
_cell.length_c   1.000
_cell.angle_alpha   90.00
_cell.angle_beta   90.00
_cell.angle_gamma   90.00
#
_symmetry.space_group_name_H-M   'P 1'
#
loop_
_entity.id
_entity.type
_entity.pdbx_description
1 polymer ?
#
loop_
_entity_poly.entity_id
_entity_poly.type
_entity_poly.pdbx_seq_one_letter_code
_entity_poly.pdbx_strand_id
1 'polypeptide(L)'
;MGRFCATISGSVRFAQGNYQPSLIHQTQLPIEVTAVKVLEKNMSQSNRLGLLGRKVGMMRLFTDDGDAVPVTVVDVSNNRVTQVKTQENDGYVALQVTFGLRKASRVTKPQAGHMAKAGVQSGEITQEFRVTAETAAQYPAGTSVPPSAIFTVGEKVDVQGTSIGKGFAGTIKRHNFRSQRASHGNSRSHNVPGSISMAQDPGRVFPGKKMSGHMGDETVTTQNLDVIRIDEARQLLLIKGAVPGSAGGFVTVRHAIKSKGAN
;
A
#
# COMPACT_ATOMS: atom_id res chain seq x y z
N MET A 1 -58.52 17.81 -46.60
CA MET A 1 -59.53 16.76 -46.41
C MET A 1 -58.97 15.86 -45.31
N GLY A 2 -59.42 15.86 -44.12
CA GLY A 2 -60.67 15.83 -43.47
C GLY A 2 -60.58 14.86 -42.33
N ARG A 3 -60.51 15.42 -41.09
CA ARG A 3 -61.27 15.02 -39.88
C ARG A 3 -61.40 13.52 -39.57
N PHE A 4 -61.08 13.09 -38.36
CA PHE A 4 -62.05 12.99 -37.27
C PHE A 4 -61.40 12.81 -35.91
N CYS A 5 -61.84 13.64 -34.98
CA CYS A 5 -61.61 13.61 -33.55
C CYS A 5 -62.65 12.64 -32.93
N ALA A 6 -62.24 11.78 -32.01
CA ALA A 6 -63.18 11.09 -31.13
C ALA A 6 -62.68 11.11 -29.70
N THR A 7 -63.21 12.02 -28.93
CA THR A 7 -63.16 12.10 -27.49
C THR A 7 -64.05 10.98 -26.88
N ILE A 8 -63.48 10.13 -26.03
CA ILE A 8 -64.25 9.27 -25.15
C ILE A 8 -63.97 9.67 -23.71
N SER A 9 -64.88 10.35 -23.09
CA SER A 9 -64.97 10.63 -21.65
C SER A 9 -65.52 9.39 -20.94
N GLY A 10 -64.70 8.71 -20.18
CA GLY A 10 -65.11 7.67 -19.26
C GLY A 10 -64.80 8.07 -17.84
N SER A 11 -65.76 8.51 -17.08
CA SER A 11 -65.66 8.82 -15.66
C SER A 11 -65.62 7.49 -14.88
N VAL A 12 -64.50 7.16 -14.33
CA VAL A 12 -64.36 6.06 -13.37
C VAL A 12 -64.44 6.65 -11.95
N ARG A 13 -65.55 6.30 -11.25
CA ARG A 13 -65.72 6.61 -9.83
C ARG A 13 -64.81 5.71 -9.02
N PHE A 14 -63.83 6.28 -8.36
CA PHE A 14 -63.05 5.60 -7.33
C PHE A 14 -63.85 5.59 -6.03
N ALA A 15 -64.10 4.35 -5.55
CA ALA A 15 -64.64 4.10 -4.22
C ALA A 15 -63.58 4.50 -3.18
N GLN A 16 -63.98 5.40 -2.25
CA GLN A 16 -63.19 5.74 -1.08
C GLN A 16 -63.17 4.56 -0.13
N GLY A 17 -62.11 3.74 -0.18
CA GLY A 17 -61.78 2.77 0.87
C GLY A 17 -61.01 3.49 1.98
N ASN A 18 -61.55 3.50 3.19
CA ASN A 18 -60.90 3.95 4.40
C ASN A 18 -59.66 3.10 4.68
N TYR A 19 -58.50 3.63 4.35
CA TYR A 19 -57.19 3.07 4.71
C TYR A 19 -56.78 3.68 6.07
N GLN A 20 -56.92 2.90 7.12
CA GLN A 20 -56.28 3.18 8.40
C GLN A 20 -54.79 2.78 8.33
N PRO A 21 -53.83 3.70 8.51
CA PRO A 21 -52.43 3.30 8.61
C PRO A 21 -52.25 2.56 9.94
N SER A 22 -52.04 1.24 9.90
CA SER A 22 -51.50 0.48 11.02
C SER A 22 -50.14 1.08 11.42
N LEU A 23 -49.99 1.40 12.69
CA LEU A 23 -48.76 1.83 13.34
C LEU A 23 -47.65 0.79 13.07
N ILE A 24 -46.84 1.05 12.04
CA ILE A 24 -45.56 0.37 11.88
C ILE A 24 -44.66 0.96 12.98
N HIS A 25 -44.41 0.16 13.99
CA HIS A 25 -43.35 0.43 14.95
C HIS A 25 -42.05 0.59 14.15
N GLN A 26 -41.66 1.84 13.93
CA GLN A 26 -40.32 2.17 13.49
C GLN A 26 -39.39 1.82 14.65
N THR A 27 -38.83 0.62 14.59
CA THR A 27 -37.66 0.26 15.38
C THR A 27 -36.52 1.16 14.86
N GLN A 28 -36.38 2.31 15.47
CA GLN A 28 -35.16 3.11 15.34
C GLN A 28 -34.02 2.28 15.87
N LEU A 29 -33.31 1.60 14.95
CA LEU A 29 -32.00 1.04 15.28
C LEU A 29 -31.12 2.23 15.70
N PRO A 30 -30.47 2.14 16.85
CA PRO A 30 -29.69 3.26 17.38
C PRO A 30 -28.60 3.62 16.35
N ILE A 31 -28.59 4.90 15.96
CA ILE A 31 -27.63 5.50 15.01
C ILE A 31 -26.18 5.22 15.45
N GLU A 32 -25.96 5.02 16.74
CA GLU A 32 -24.65 4.67 17.32
C GLU A 32 -24.05 3.35 16.80
N VAL A 33 -24.88 2.31 16.57
CA VAL A 33 -24.36 1.01 16.10
C VAL A 33 -23.85 1.06 14.68
N THR A 34 -24.44 1.91 13.84
CA THR A 34 -24.01 2.10 12.44
C THR A 34 -22.74 2.95 12.36
N ALA A 35 -22.61 3.97 13.22
CA ALA A 35 -21.41 4.80 13.32
C ALA A 35 -20.21 4.01 13.84
N VAL A 36 -20.40 3.15 14.85
CA VAL A 36 -19.34 2.28 15.38
C VAL A 36 -18.88 1.27 14.33
N LYS A 37 -19.79 0.63 13.59
CA LYS A 37 -19.40 -0.30 12.50
C LYS A 37 -18.68 0.39 11.33
N VAL A 38 -19.05 1.62 11.00
CA VAL A 38 -18.35 2.40 9.97
C VAL A 38 -16.97 2.84 10.48
N LEU A 39 -16.84 3.20 11.75
CA LEU A 39 -15.57 3.50 12.39
C LEU A 39 -14.66 2.27 12.46
N GLU A 40 -15.16 1.11 12.85
CA GLU A 40 -14.38 -0.14 12.86
C GLU A 40 -13.91 -0.54 11.46
N LYS A 41 -14.71 -0.36 10.42
CA LYS A 41 -14.31 -0.65 9.04
C LYS A 41 -13.23 0.29 8.52
N ASN A 42 -13.19 1.54 8.99
CA ASN A 42 -12.12 2.50 8.67
C ASN A 42 -10.90 2.32 9.58
N MET A 43 -11.04 1.81 10.79
CA MET A 43 -9.94 1.55 11.73
C MET A 43 -9.00 0.43 11.27
N SER A 44 -9.47 -0.56 10.53
CA SER A 44 -8.61 -1.65 9.99
C SER A 44 -7.55 -1.15 8.98
N GLN A 45 -7.74 0.04 8.39
CA GLN A 45 -6.76 0.67 7.50
C GLN A 45 -5.90 1.73 8.19
N SER A 46 -6.28 2.24 9.36
CA SER A 46 -5.65 3.38 10.01
C SER A 46 -4.58 3.02 11.06
N ASN A 47 -4.63 1.85 11.67
CA ASN A 47 -3.64 1.50 12.70
C ASN A 47 -2.53 0.60 12.14
N ARG A 48 -1.61 1.22 11.38
CA ARG A 48 -0.53 0.48 10.71
C ARG A 48 0.80 1.19 10.91
N LEU A 49 1.21 1.24 12.17
CA LEU A 49 2.58 1.61 12.46
C LEU A 49 3.52 0.63 11.76
N GLY A 50 4.57 1.15 11.17
CA GLY A 50 5.58 0.38 10.49
C GLY A 50 6.96 0.94 10.78
N LEU A 51 7.98 0.22 10.32
CA LEU A 51 9.37 0.64 10.40
C LEU A 51 9.93 0.89 9.02
N LEU A 52 10.82 1.86 8.98
CA LEU A 52 11.70 2.09 7.84
C LEU A 52 12.97 1.28 8.03
N GLY A 53 13.48 0.74 6.94
CA GLY A 53 14.71 -0.03 7.01
C GLY A 53 15.51 0.03 5.72
N ARG A 54 16.70 -0.55 5.80
CA ARG A 54 17.59 -0.75 4.67
C ARG A 54 17.82 -2.23 4.43
N LYS A 55 17.61 -2.69 3.21
CA LYS A 55 17.93 -4.07 2.82
C LYS A 55 19.44 -4.27 2.84
N VAL A 56 19.89 -5.11 3.74
CA VAL A 56 21.33 -5.46 3.83
C VAL A 56 21.71 -6.49 2.78
N GLY A 57 20.93 -7.57 2.71
CA GLY A 57 21.18 -8.67 1.79
C GLY A 57 20.27 -9.86 2.07
N MET A 58 20.63 -11.02 1.53
CA MET A 58 19.92 -12.28 1.77
C MET A 58 20.89 -13.32 2.33
N MET A 59 20.35 -14.18 3.20
CA MET A 59 21.08 -15.32 3.75
C MET A 59 20.15 -16.54 3.87
N ARG A 60 20.67 -17.67 4.24
CA ARG A 60 19.91 -18.87 4.61
C ARG A 60 19.98 -19.06 6.11
N LEU A 61 18.85 -19.38 6.70
CA LEU A 61 18.77 -19.90 8.06
C LEU A 61 18.38 -21.36 7.98
N PHE A 62 19.00 -22.16 8.84
CA PHE A 62 18.61 -23.55 9.01
C PHE A 62 17.71 -23.62 10.24
N THR A 63 16.58 -24.28 10.10
CA THR A 63 15.67 -24.59 11.21
C THR A 63 16.13 -25.87 11.92
N ASP A 64 15.63 -26.08 13.12
CA ASP A 64 15.92 -27.28 13.89
C ASP A 64 15.45 -28.59 13.19
N ASP A 65 14.43 -28.46 12.33
CA ASP A 65 13.90 -29.51 11.47
C ASP A 65 14.82 -29.85 10.26
N GLY A 66 15.91 -29.08 10.07
CA GLY A 66 16.85 -29.26 8.96
C GLY A 66 16.48 -28.52 7.68
N ASP A 67 15.41 -27.73 7.67
CA ASP A 67 15.00 -26.95 6.51
C ASP A 67 15.88 -25.71 6.32
N ALA A 68 16.25 -25.42 5.05
CA ALA A 68 16.99 -24.23 4.67
C ALA A 68 16.02 -23.11 4.24
N VAL A 69 15.76 -22.15 5.11
CA VAL A 69 14.85 -21.03 4.86
C VAL A 69 15.63 -19.83 4.31
N PRO A 70 15.31 -19.34 3.09
CA PRO A 70 15.90 -18.10 2.58
C PRO A 70 15.30 -16.91 3.30
N VAL A 71 16.15 -16.03 3.82
CA VAL A 71 15.71 -14.81 4.52
C VAL A 71 16.40 -13.58 3.97
N THR A 72 15.68 -12.46 3.94
CA THR A 72 16.24 -11.14 3.70
C THR A 72 16.50 -10.46 5.04
N VAL A 73 17.69 -9.92 5.21
CA VAL A 73 18.09 -9.13 6.37
C VAL A 73 17.80 -7.66 6.10
N VAL A 74 17.00 -7.07 6.95
CA VAL A 74 16.63 -5.64 6.91
C VAL A 74 17.16 -4.98 8.17
N ASP A 75 18.00 -3.96 7.99
CA ASP A 75 18.45 -3.08 9.07
C ASP A 75 17.34 -2.06 9.36
N VAL A 76 16.82 -2.06 10.57
CA VAL A 76 15.78 -1.15 11.07
C VAL A 76 16.29 -0.30 12.23
N SER A 77 17.61 -0.16 12.36
CA SER A 77 18.25 0.64 13.39
C SER A 77 17.85 2.12 13.28
N ASN A 78 17.87 2.82 14.42
CA ASN A 78 17.65 4.28 14.46
C ASN A 78 16.31 4.77 13.86
N ASN A 79 15.25 3.99 13.96
CA ASN A 79 13.91 4.50 13.73
C ASN A 79 13.49 5.41 14.88
N ARG A 80 13.12 6.64 14.57
CA ARG A 80 12.71 7.63 15.59
C ARG A 80 11.56 8.49 15.10
N VAL A 81 10.67 8.85 16.02
CA VAL A 81 9.53 9.71 15.73
C VAL A 81 9.99 11.15 15.64
N THR A 82 9.72 11.81 14.52
CA THR A 82 10.08 13.22 14.30
C THR A 82 8.92 14.17 14.52
N GLN A 83 7.70 13.72 14.26
CA GLN A 83 6.50 14.52 14.47
C GLN A 83 5.31 13.61 14.73
N VAL A 84 4.44 14.03 15.63
CA VAL A 84 3.11 13.47 15.84
C VAL A 84 2.12 14.40 15.18
N LYS A 85 1.35 13.89 14.23
CA LYS A 85 0.27 14.61 13.57
C LYS A 85 -1.03 14.36 14.29
N THR A 86 -1.78 15.43 14.54
CA THR A 86 -3.05 15.41 15.26
C THR A 86 -4.21 15.81 14.38
N GLN A 87 -5.41 15.36 14.73
CA GLN A 87 -6.63 15.70 13.98
C GLN A 87 -6.89 17.20 13.93
N GLU A 88 -6.53 17.94 15.00
CA GLU A 88 -6.79 19.37 15.12
C GLU A 88 -5.95 20.21 14.18
N ASN A 89 -4.65 19.87 14.06
CA ASN A 89 -3.69 20.66 13.27
C ASN A 89 -3.57 20.19 11.83
N ASP A 90 -3.57 18.86 11.62
CA ASP A 90 -3.24 18.25 10.32
C ASP A 90 -4.45 17.62 9.62
N GLY A 91 -5.60 17.46 10.33
CA GLY A 91 -6.80 16.83 9.82
C GLY A 91 -6.75 15.28 9.81
N TYR A 92 -5.68 14.68 10.33
CA TYR A 92 -5.54 13.23 10.49
C TYR A 92 -4.50 12.90 11.56
N VAL A 93 -4.56 11.67 12.10
CA VAL A 93 -3.60 11.20 13.09
C VAL A 93 -2.54 10.33 12.42
N ALA A 94 -1.27 10.69 12.59
CA ALA A 94 -0.13 9.94 12.06
C ALA A 94 1.14 10.16 12.87
N LEU A 95 2.05 9.19 12.81
CA LEU A 95 3.41 9.31 13.29
C LEU A 95 4.36 9.47 12.10
N GLN A 96 5.15 10.52 12.11
CA GLN A 96 6.24 10.71 11.17
C GLN A 96 7.49 10.05 11.74
N VAL A 97 7.99 9.02 11.05
CA VAL A 97 9.16 8.25 11.46
C VAL A 97 10.31 8.54 10.51
N THR A 98 11.49 8.70 11.06
CA THR A 98 12.75 8.92 10.31
C THR A 98 13.72 7.78 10.60
N PHE A 99 14.39 7.30 9.54
CA PHE A 99 15.38 6.22 9.58
C PHE A 99 16.75 6.69 9.10
N GLY A 100 17.79 6.10 9.67
CA GLY A 100 19.17 6.29 9.28
C GLY A 100 19.76 7.60 9.77
N LEU A 101 20.96 7.90 9.33
CA LEU A 101 21.71 9.10 9.70
C LEU A 101 22.24 9.82 8.46
N ARG A 102 21.85 11.06 8.28
CA ARG A 102 22.33 11.90 7.18
C ARG A 102 23.40 12.85 7.68
N LYS A 103 24.50 12.96 6.95
CA LYS A 103 25.58 13.92 7.28
C LYS A 103 25.01 15.35 7.33
N ALA A 104 25.37 16.12 8.35
CA ALA A 104 24.86 17.49 8.55
C ALA A 104 25.09 18.40 7.34
N SER A 105 26.22 18.25 6.63
CA SER A 105 26.53 19.00 5.41
C SER A 105 25.57 18.75 4.24
N ARG A 106 24.83 17.65 4.26
CA ARG A 106 23.85 17.27 3.22
C ARG A 106 22.40 17.56 3.62
N VAL A 107 22.19 18.14 4.80
CA VAL A 107 20.86 18.49 5.31
C VAL A 107 20.55 19.94 4.97
N THR A 108 19.40 20.20 4.37
CA THR A 108 18.96 21.56 4.07
C THR A 108 18.50 22.26 5.36
N LYS A 109 18.63 23.61 5.41
CA LYS A 109 18.22 24.41 6.58
C LYS A 109 16.77 24.13 7.02
N PRO A 110 15.75 24.04 6.12
CA PRO A 110 14.39 23.69 6.51
C PRO A 110 14.27 22.31 7.16
N GLN A 111 14.96 21.30 6.61
CA GLN A 111 14.97 19.95 7.20
C GLN A 111 15.64 19.94 8.58
N ALA A 112 16.77 20.64 8.73
CA ALA A 112 17.44 20.77 10.01
C ALA A 112 16.53 21.42 11.06
N GLY A 113 15.82 22.50 10.70
CA GLY A 113 14.85 23.16 11.59
C GLY A 113 13.66 22.26 11.97
N HIS A 114 13.18 21.45 11.02
CA HIS A 114 12.12 20.50 11.29
C HIS A 114 12.54 19.41 12.30
N MET A 115 13.71 18.83 12.10
CA MET A 115 14.24 17.81 13.01
C MET A 115 14.63 18.36 14.39
N ALA A 116 15.12 19.61 14.42
CA ALA A 116 15.46 20.30 15.68
C ALA A 116 14.26 20.49 16.60
N LYS A 117 13.04 20.67 16.05
CA LYS A 117 11.80 20.76 16.85
C LYS A 117 11.54 19.48 17.67
N ALA A 118 11.91 18.33 17.12
CA ALA A 118 11.79 17.04 17.78
C ALA A 118 13.03 16.64 18.59
N GLY A 119 14.10 17.43 18.56
CA GLY A 119 15.37 17.12 19.22
C GLY A 119 16.11 15.91 18.61
N VAL A 120 15.81 15.54 17.35
CA VAL A 120 16.39 14.37 16.68
C VAL A 120 17.35 14.75 15.56
N GLN A 121 18.31 13.86 15.31
CA GLN A 121 19.21 14.02 14.15
C GLN A 121 18.48 13.74 12.84
N SER A 122 18.89 14.41 11.76
CA SER A 122 18.30 14.18 10.44
C SER A 122 18.60 12.79 9.92
N GLY A 123 17.55 12.10 9.48
CA GLY A 123 17.64 10.81 8.84
C GLY A 123 17.80 10.88 7.32
N GLU A 124 17.97 9.71 6.71
CA GLU A 124 18.08 9.57 5.26
C GLU A 124 16.71 9.53 4.59
N ILE A 125 15.74 8.86 5.22
CA ILE A 125 14.36 8.75 4.76
C ILE A 125 13.39 9.06 5.88
N THR A 126 12.29 9.71 5.53
CA THR A 126 11.20 10.06 6.46
C THR A 126 9.88 9.65 5.83
N GLN A 127 9.03 9.00 6.58
CA GLN A 127 7.71 8.56 6.13
C GLN A 127 6.68 8.67 7.24
N GLU A 128 5.43 8.87 6.86
CA GLU A 128 4.30 8.92 7.78
C GLU A 128 3.54 7.60 7.82
N PHE A 129 3.14 7.21 9.01
CA PHE A 129 2.28 6.06 9.26
C PHE A 129 1.01 6.55 9.94
N ARG A 130 -0.12 6.29 9.32
CA ARG A 130 -1.42 6.57 9.94
C ARG A 130 -1.66 5.56 11.06
N VAL A 131 -2.00 6.08 12.22
CA VAL A 131 -2.20 5.32 13.45
C VAL A 131 -3.44 5.81 14.19
N THR A 132 -3.89 5.07 15.19
CA THR A 132 -4.92 5.54 16.13
C THR A 132 -4.36 6.60 17.08
N ALA A 133 -5.23 7.41 17.66
CA ALA A 133 -4.82 8.42 18.63
C ALA A 133 -4.13 7.80 19.85
N GLU A 134 -4.56 6.62 20.27
CA GLU A 134 -3.98 5.86 21.38
C GLU A 134 -2.53 5.46 21.08
N THR A 135 -2.28 4.91 19.89
CA THR A 135 -0.92 4.55 19.44
C THR A 135 -0.04 5.79 19.29
N ALA A 136 -0.61 6.89 18.80
CA ALA A 136 0.12 8.15 18.67
C ALA A 136 0.56 8.72 20.04
N ALA A 137 -0.24 8.54 21.07
CA ALA A 137 0.09 8.97 22.44
C ALA A 137 1.24 8.15 23.07
N GLN A 138 1.41 6.87 22.65
CA GLN A 138 2.49 6.01 23.15
C GLN A 138 3.88 6.42 22.62
N TYR A 139 3.95 7.07 21.47
CA TYR A 139 5.21 7.42 20.81
C TYR A 139 5.33 8.94 20.60
N PRO A 140 5.70 9.71 21.64
CA PRO A 140 5.93 11.15 21.52
C PRO A 140 7.11 11.45 20.58
N ALA A 141 7.18 12.68 20.07
CA ALA A 141 8.29 13.13 19.24
C ALA A 141 9.63 12.97 19.98
N GLY A 142 10.66 12.51 19.25
CA GLY A 142 11.97 12.21 19.81
C GLY A 142 12.15 10.77 20.28
N THR A 143 11.08 9.97 20.39
CA THR A 143 11.17 8.58 20.85
C THR A 143 11.74 7.67 19.78
N SER A 144 12.63 6.75 20.18
CA SER A 144 13.13 5.67 19.34
C SER A 144 12.11 4.52 19.33
N VAL A 145 11.92 3.92 18.16
CA VAL A 145 10.95 2.83 17.95
C VAL A 145 11.73 1.53 17.66
N PRO A 146 11.87 0.65 18.67
CA PRO A 146 12.56 -0.63 18.48
C PRO A 146 11.69 -1.62 17.68
N PRO A 147 12.29 -2.57 16.93
CA PRO A 147 11.55 -3.52 16.11
C PRO A 147 10.64 -4.46 16.92
N SER A 148 11.06 -4.85 18.12
CA SER A 148 10.29 -5.73 19.02
C SER A 148 9.03 -5.08 19.59
N ALA A 149 8.95 -3.75 19.62
CA ALA A 149 7.74 -3.04 20.04
C ALA A 149 6.60 -3.10 19.00
N ILE A 150 6.94 -3.35 17.74
CA ILE A 150 5.96 -3.35 16.65
C ILE A 150 5.71 -4.75 16.10
N PHE A 151 6.77 -5.54 15.90
CA PHE A 151 6.68 -6.84 15.25
C PHE A 151 7.00 -7.99 16.21
N THR A 152 6.32 -9.11 15.98
CA THR A 152 6.57 -10.37 16.69
C THR A 152 7.09 -11.44 15.73
N VAL A 153 7.85 -12.42 16.26
CA VAL A 153 8.33 -13.56 15.47
C VAL A 153 7.13 -14.40 15.02
N GLY A 154 7.11 -14.84 13.77
CA GLY A 154 6.01 -15.59 13.16
C GLY A 154 4.88 -14.71 12.58
N GLU A 155 4.93 -13.41 12.78
CA GLU A 155 3.93 -12.49 12.24
C GLU A 155 4.12 -12.28 10.74
N LYS A 156 3.00 -11.99 10.05
CA LYS A 156 3.01 -11.63 8.62
C LYS A 156 3.12 -10.13 8.43
N VAL A 157 4.04 -9.75 7.54
CA VAL A 157 4.34 -8.36 7.21
C VAL A 157 4.24 -8.10 5.72
N ASP A 158 3.91 -6.86 5.37
CA ASP A 158 3.97 -6.34 4.01
C ASP A 158 5.20 -5.45 3.89
N VAL A 159 6.03 -5.71 2.89
CA VAL A 159 7.26 -4.95 2.65
C VAL A 159 7.15 -4.19 1.35
N GLN A 160 7.25 -2.87 1.43
CA GLN A 160 7.25 -1.95 0.31
C GLN A 160 8.66 -1.42 0.04
N GLY A 161 9.05 -1.37 -1.22
CA GLY A 161 10.32 -0.81 -1.62
C GLY A 161 10.35 -0.46 -3.10
N THR A 162 11.39 0.24 -3.54
CA THR A 162 11.60 0.55 -4.95
C THR A 162 12.26 -0.63 -5.63
N SER A 163 11.64 -1.17 -6.67
CA SER A 163 12.15 -2.30 -7.44
C SER A 163 13.41 -1.93 -8.20
N ILE A 164 14.23 -2.94 -8.54
CA ILE A 164 15.44 -2.71 -9.33
C ILE A 164 15.05 -2.22 -10.73
N GLY A 165 15.58 -1.08 -11.15
CA GLY A 165 15.38 -0.51 -12.47
C GLY A 165 15.98 -1.41 -13.56
N LYS A 166 15.25 -1.59 -14.67
CA LYS A 166 15.65 -2.38 -15.84
C LYS A 166 15.77 -1.52 -17.10
N GLY A 167 15.64 -0.19 -16.93
CA GLY A 167 15.68 0.77 -18.03
C GLY A 167 14.52 0.62 -19.01
N PHE A 168 14.72 1.01 -20.26
CA PHE A 168 13.74 0.82 -21.32
C PHE A 168 13.71 -0.65 -21.72
N ALA A 169 12.55 -1.28 -21.64
CA ALA A 169 12.36 -2.70 -21.96
C ALA A 169 11.34 -2.87 -23.09
N GLY A 170 11.62 -3.81 -23.98
CA GLY A 170 10.70 -4.23 -25.03
C GLY A 170 9.49 -4.96 -24.46
N THR A 171 8.46 -5.12 -25.28
CA THR A 171 7.18 -5.74 -24.90
C THR A 171 7.33 -7.19 -24.43
N ILE A 172 8.29 -7.93 -24.95
CA ILE A 172 8.57 -9.31 -24.53
C ILE A 172 9.02 -9.33 -23.09
N LYS A 173 10.03 -8.53 -22.73
CA LYS A 173 10.57 -8.46 -21.36
C LYS A 173 9.60 -7.81 -20.38
N ARG A 174 8.91 -6.73 -20.82
CA ARG A 174 8.06 -5.92 -19.95
C ARG A 174 6.70 -6.58 -19.66
N HIS A 175 6.12 -7.26 -20.66
CA HIS A 175 4.75 -7.77 -20.61
C HIS A 175 4.63 -9.26 -20.91
N ASN A 176 5.77 -9.97 -21.05
CA ASN A 176 5.83 -11.40 -21.35
C ASN A 176 5.14 -11.76 -22.68
N PHE A 177 5.26 -10.90 -23.69
CA PHE A 177 4.78 -11.20 -25.03
C PHE A 177 5.64 -12.29 -25.66
N ARG A 178 5.02 -13.13 -26.48
CA ARG A 178 5.74 -14.15 -27.24
C ARG A 178 6.51 -13.50 -28.40
N SER A 179 7.77 -13.90 -28.59
CA SER A 179 8.55 -13.50 -29.76
C SER A 179 8.00 -14.14 -31.03
N GLN A 180 8.25 -13.50 -32.14
CA GLN A 180 7.96 -14.06 -33.47
C GLN A 180 9.00 -15.12 -33.84
N ARG A 181 8.73 -15.87 -34.93
CA ARG A 181 9.65 -16.90 -35.41
C ARG A 181 10.99 -16.30 -35.81
N ALA A 182 12.08 -17.01 -35.53
CA ALA A 182 13.42 -16.59 -35.91
C ALA A 182 13.72 -16.76 -37.42
N SER A 183 12.99 -17.68 -38.10
CA SER A 183 13.13 -18.02 -39.53
C SER A 183 11.75 -18.16 -40.19
N HIS A 184 11.61 -18.95 -41.22
CA HIS A 184 10.36 -19.15 -41.98
C HIS A 184 9.80 -17.85 -42.59
N GLY A 185 10.66 -17.07 -43.28
CA GLY A 185 10.30 -15.86 -44.01
C GLY A 185 10.24 -14.60 -43.14
N ASN A 186 10.49 -14.70 -41.85
CA ASN A 186 10.56 -13.55 -40.96
C ASN A 186 11.93 -12.87 -41.10
N SER A 187 11.98 -11.61 -41.60
CA SER A 187 13.24 -10.90 -41.83
C SER A 187 13.56 -9.84 -40.78
N ARG A 188 12.58 -9.12 -40.25
CA ARG A 188 12.82 -7.97 -39.34
C ARG A 188 11.92 -7.92 -38.08
N SER A 189 10.93 -8.80 -37.99
CA SER A 189 9.84 -8.70 -37.00
C SER A 189 9.99 -9.70 -35.84
N HIS A 190 11.21 -9.90 -35.31
CA HIS A 190 11.47 -10.92 -34.30
C HIS A 190 10.92 -10.53 -32.90
N ASN A 191 11.19 -9.31 -32.46
CA ASN A 191 10.88 -8.84 -31.09
C ASN A 191 9.84 -7.71 -31.08
N VAL A 192 8.93 -7.71 -32.01
CA VAL A 192 7.87 -6.70 -32.12
C VAL A 192 6.65 -7.05 -31.28
N PRO A 193 5.83 -6.06 -30.86
CA PRO A 193 4.62 -6.29 -30.07
C PRO A 193 3.50 -7.01 -30.85
N GLY A 194 3.58 -7.09 -32.19
CA GLY A 194 2.50 -7.55 -33.07
C GLY A 194 1.51 -6.44 -33.38
N SER A 195 0.26 -6.79 -33.65
CA SER A 195 -0.79 -5.81 -33.93
C SER A 195 -1.06 -4.93 -32.71
N ILE A 196 -1.11 -3.62 -32.89
CA ILE A 196 -1.35 -2.64 -31.84
C ILE A 196 -2.78 -2.10 -31.84
N SER A 197 -3.52 -2.26 -32.95
CA SER A 197 -4.87 -1.74 -33.11
C SER A 197 -5.66 -2.56 -34.13
N MET A 198 -6.95 -2.28 -34.23
CA MET A 198 -7.81 -2.69 -35.35
C MET A 198 -7.62 -1.75 -36.54
N ALA A 199 -8.28 -2.04 -37.67
CA ALA A 199 -8.16 -1.28 -38.92
C ALA A 199 -8.81 0.12 -38.80
N GLN A 200 -9.69 0.48 -39.73
CA GLN A 200 -10.31 1.80 -39.85
C GLN A 200 -11.15 2.16 -38.60
N ASP A 201 -11.85 1.22 -38.02
CA ASP A 201 -12.66 1.42 -36.81
C ASP A 201 -12.05 0.58 -35.66
N PRO A 202 -11.61 1.20 -34.55
CA PRO A 202 -11.80 2.58 -34.07
C PRO A 202 -10.75 3.59 -34.59
N GLY A 203 -9.81 3.25 -35.48
CA GLY A 203 -8.81 4.15 -36.04
C GLY A 203 -7.79 4.73 -35.05
N ARG A 204 -7.69 4.14 -33.85
CA ARG A 204 -6.79 4.60 -32.78
C ARG A 204 -6.28 3.42 -31.95
N VAL A 205 -5.20 3.63 -31.23
CA VAL A 205 -4.72 2.71 -30.19
C VAL A 205 -5.44 3.01 -28.89
N PHE A 206 -6.00 1.97 -28.26
CA PHE A 206 -6.70 2.16 -26.98
C PHE A 206 -5.74 2.51 -25.84
N PRO A 207 -6.17 3.36 -24.87
CA PRO A 207 -5.43 3.60 -23.65
C PRO A 207 -5.14 2.28 -22.92
N GLY A 208 -3.96 2.19 -22.29
CA GLY A 208 -3.55 0.98 -21.56
C GLY A 208 -3.01 -0.14 -22.43
N LYS A 209 -2.88 0.03 -23.75
CA LYS A 209 -2.22 -0.95 -24.63
C LYS A 209 -0.80 -1.22 -24.15
N LYS A 210 -0.47 -2.50 -23.94
CA LYS A 210 0.85 -2.94 -23.47
C LYS A 210 1.89 -2.71 -24.57
N MET A 211 2.81 -1.79 -24.33
CA MET A 211 3.89 -1.39 -25.23
C MET A 211 5.24 -1.38 -24.51
N SER A 212 6.32 -1.26 -25.27
CA SER A 212 7.66 -1.02 -24.72
C SER A 212 7.71 0.26 -23.89
N GLY A 213 8.60 0.31 -22.93
CA GLY A 213 8.78 1.48 -22.07
C GLY A 213 9.64 1.17 -20.86
N HIS A 214 9.68 2.11 -19.92
CA HIS A 214 10.42 1.96 -18.66
C HIS A 214 9.88 0.77 -17.86
N MET A 215 10.81 0.00 -17.26
CA MET A 215 10.50 -1.15 -16.42
C MET A 215 11.36 -1.10 -15.15
N GLY A 216 10.73 -1.40 -14.01
CA GLY A 216 11.38 -1.30 -12.71
C GLY A 216 11.51 0.14 -12.24
N ASP A 217 12.27 0.35 -11.15
CA ASP A 217 12.39 1.64 -10.45
C ASP A 217 11.03 2.24 -10.08
N GLU A 218 10.13 1.35 -9.70
CA GLU A 218 8.78 1.67 -9.26
C GLU A 218 8.52 1.09 -7.87
N THR A 219 7.64 1.71 -7.11
CA THR A 219 7.27 1.24 -5.79
C THR A 219 6.45 -0.04 -5.89
N VAL A 220 6.99 -1.13 -5.31
CA VAL A 220 6.35 -2.45 -5.28
C VAL A 220 6.20 -2.89 -3.84
N THR A 221 5.08 -3.55 -3.54
CA THR A 221 4.81 -4.13 -2.22
C THR A 221 4.74 -5.64 -2.34
N THR A 222 5.58 -6.35 -1.58
CA THR A 222 5.48 -7.79 -1.39
C THR A 222 4.69 -8.05 -0.12
N GLN A 223 3.57 -8.77 -0.24
CA GLN A 223 2.61 -8.98 0.84
C GLN A 223 2.80 -10.34 1.52
N ASN A 224 2.38 -10.42 2.79
CA ASN A 224 2.30 -11.66 3.58
C ASN A 224 3.63 -12.41 3.71
N LEU A 225 4.71 -11.70 3.98
CA LEU A 225 6.00 -12.30 4.32
C LEU A 225 6.07 -12.60 5.82
N ASP A 226 6.65 -13.73 6.19
CA ASP A 226 6.78 -14.13 7.60
C ASP A 226 8.05 -13.53 8.23
N VAL A 227 7.94 -13.01 9.44
CA VAL A 227 9.08 -12.58 10.25
C VAL A 227 9.66 -13.81 10.95
N ILE A 228 10.88 -14.22 10.59
CA ILE A 228 11.50 -15.42 11.14
C ILE A 228 12.23 -15.12 12.45
N ARG A 229 12.92 -13.99 12.52
CA ARG A 229 13.71 -13.60 13.67
C ARG A 229 13.83 -12.10 13.78
N ILE A 230 13.89 -11.62 15.01
CA ILE A 230 14.18 -10.22 15.35
C ILE A 230 15.46 -10.23 16.19
N ASP A 231 16.49 -9.53 15.73
CA ASP A 231 17.73 -9.32 16.48
C ASP A 231 17.71 -7.93 17.11
N GLU A 232 17.40 -7.87 18.38
CA GLU A 232 17.29 -6.61 19.12
C GLU A 232 18.64 -5.91 19.32
N ALA A 233 19.71 -6.70 19.53
CA ALA A 233 21.05 -6.15 19.77
C ALA A 233 21.58 -5.38 18.55
N ARG A 234 21.30 -5.89 17.36
CA ARG A 234 21.70 -5.29 16.08
C ARG A 234 20.58 -4.53 15.40
N GLN A 235 19.37 -4.56 15.94
CA GLN A 235 18.14 -3.97 15.36
C GLN A 235 17.90 -4.45 13.91
N LEU A 236 18.03 -5.78 13.69
CA LEU A 236 17.81 -6.41 12.41
C LEU A 236 16.50 -7.19 12.41
N LEU A 237 15.82 -7.13 11.28
CA LEU A 237 14.60 -7.89 11.00
C LEU A 237 14.89 -8.90 9.90
N LEU A 238 14.69 -10.18 10.20
CA LEU A 238 14.90 -11.29 9.26
C LEU A 238 13.54 -11.74 8.72
N ILE A 239 13.30 -11.46 7.45
CA ILE A 239 12.03 -11.70 6.76
C ILE A 239 12.20 -12.84 5.76
N LYS A 240 11.29 -13.82 5.79
CA LYS A 240 11.30 -14.97 4.87
C LYS A 240 11.08 -14.53 3.43
N GLY A 241 11.96 -14.97 2.54
CA GLY A 241 11.83 -14.75 1.11
C GLY A 241 12.45 -13.46 0.59
N ALA A 242 12.02 -13.05 -0.58
CA ALA A 242 12.55 -11.90 -1.30
C ALA A 242 11.83 -10.61 -0.94
N VAL A 243 12.59 -9.53 -0.77
CA VAL A 243 12.12 -8.17 -0.51
C VAL A 243 12.45 -7.29 -1.73
N PRO A 244 11.58 -6.35 -2.12
CA PRO A 244 11.83 -5.46 -3.26
C PRO A 244 13.13 -4.65 -3.14
N GLY A 245 13.73 -4.34 -4.26
CA GLY A 245 14.90 -3.48 -4.36
C GLY A 245 16.25 -4.18 -4.30
N SER A 246 17.31 -3.41 -4.54
CA SER A 246 18.70 -3.85 -4.44
C SER A 246 19.20 -3.88 -3.00
N ALA A 247 20.34 -4.51 -2.74
CA ALA A 247 21.06 -4.32 -1.49
C ALA A 247 21.39 -2.84 -1.28
N GLY A 248 21.25 -2.35 -0.04
CA GLY A 248 21.36 -0.94 0.30
C GLY A 248 20.11 -0.09 0.04
N GLY A 249 19.08 -0.64 -0.63
CA GLY A 249 17.82 0.05 -0.89
C GLY A 249 16.96 0.20 0.37
N PHE A 250 16.17 1.27 0.40
CA PHE A 250 15.23 1.51 1.49
C PHE A 250 13.96 0.70 1.32
N VAL A 251 13.45 0.21 2.43
CA VAL A 251 12.19 -0.53 2.51
C VAL A 251 11.34 -0.04 3.67
N THR A 252 10.04 -0.16 3.51
CA THR A 252 9.06 0.11 4.56
C THR A 252 8.40 -1.20 4.93
N VAL A 253 8.45 -1.57 6.18
CA VAL A 253 7.85 -2.80 6.73
C VAL A 253 6.61 -2.42 7.53
N ARG A 254 5.47 -3.06 7.25
CA ARG A 254 4.19 -2.84 7.94
C ARG A 254 3.52 -4.17 8.23
N HIS A 255 2.62 -4.21 9.19
CA HIS A 255 1.76 -5.38 9.40
C HIS A 255 0.99 -5.73 8.12
N ALA A 256 0.82 -7.00 7.83
CA ALA A 256 0.14 -7.43 6.61
C ALA A 256 -1.35 -7.06 6.62
N ILE A 257 -1.85 -6.54 5.48
CA ILE A 257 -3.27 -6.20 5.33
C ILE A 257 -4.15 -7.44 5.35
N LYS A 258 -3.65 -8.52 4.76
CA LYS A 258 -4.40 -9.75 4.51
C LYS A 258 -4.20 -10.81 5.59
N SER A 259 -3.35 -10.57 6.58
CA SER A 259 -3.28 -11.48 7.71
C SER A 259 -4.58 -11.33 8.48
N LYS A 260 -5.35 -12.41 8.59
CA LYS A 260 -6.39 -12.49 9.60
C LYS A 260 -5.64 -12.35 10.92
N GLY A 261 -5.96 -11.29 11.68
CA GLY A 261 -5.35 -11.10 12.98
C GLY A 261 -5.40 -12.42 13.73
N ALA A 262 -4.28 -12.82 14.30
CA ALA A 262 -4.31 -13.82 15.35
C ALA A 262 -5.12 -13.16 16.48
N ASN A 263 -6.38 -13.56 16.60
CA ASN A 263 -7.21 -13.29 17.76
C ASN A 263 -6.70 -14.13 18.92
#